data_dc0f722578d3c720dc9772198ddf66d6
#
_entry.id   dc0f722578d3c720dc9772198ddf66d6
#
_cell.length_a   1.000
_cell.length_b   1.000
_cell.length_c   1.000
_cell.angle_alpha   90.00
_cell.angle_beta   90.00
_cell.angle_gamma   90.00
#
_symmetry.space_group_name_H-M   'P 1'
#
loop_
_entity.id
_entity.type
_entity.pdbx_description
1 polymer ?
#
loop_
_entity_poly.entity_id
_entity_poly.type
_entity_poly.pdbx_seq_one_letter_code
_entity_poly.pdbx_strand_id
1 'polypeptide(L)'
;MASPELASHHSEPSDGEGAPFLPGVDDESPESLNSDIPFQKHSNHGLIIKLFVIYLAIGMGGPMIQSPLTRIVESIACRNYWNAHDPSQLPGPEQISEGMCKIPEVQREVTTIIGYREFFNAFLTSTFALPYGLLADRYGRKLAIRLASVGFVFNSVLSFAPIWLPNIFPLRTMWFGAVGWVLGGGPVLLFALFWSMIADATADSERDTVILRFGIATVSAGFLANVTSSFVMKFDSRVPLMTGCGLLFAGLLVANLLPETLRKKSPETTISADTSVSLTSLFFRIKKTIWSYRFICYNYPVAVILPAFFVTQLAGGSAFLVQYISIRFHRTIADATLLVALQHAFTIPVLFFILPQISERLRAYISRLQSDLLLARISVMLLALGLFGIGLSSSINTLIPSLLLHAGGAGFVLIARGLITGLARREETARLYTLIEATQSIGEVTASLYITNSLNWGLGRGGLWIGLPWLIVSFLLALIALVLGILRLPPRSENAPSGSTH
;
A
#
# COMPACT_ATOMS: atom_id res chain seq x y z
N MET A 1 -17.01 87.13 3.44
CA MET A 1 -16.67 87.83 4.70
C MET A 1 -15.57 86.92 5.30
N ALA A 2 -14.42 87.30 5.04
CA ALA A 2 -13.38 87.85 5.90
C ALA A 2 -12.54 86.80 6.57
N SER A 3 -11.37 86.57 5.99
CA SER A 3 -10.12 86.30 6.72
C SER A 3 -9.87 87.40 7.75
N PRO A 4 -8.87 87.42 8.65
CA PRO A 4 -7.43 87.11 8.47
C PRO A 4 -6.74 86.46 9.69
N GLU A 5 -5.54 85.89 9.45
CA GLU A 5 -4.19 86.40 9.74
C GLU A 5 -3.55 86.15 11.12
N LEU A 6 -2.28 85.68 11.01
CA LEU A 6 -0.99 86.06 11.65
C LEU A 6 -0.78 85.63 13.10
N ALA A 7 0.36 85.17 13.56
CA ALA A 7 1.77 85.30 13.24
C ALA A 7 2.58 84.55 14.31
N SER A 8 3.70 83.93 13.87
CA SER A 8 5.08 84.07 14.34
C SER A 8 5.40 83.99 15.85
N HIS A 9 6.35 83.15 16.25
CA HIS A 9 7.68 83.54 16.72
C HIS A 9 8.59 82.35 17.10
N HIS A 10 9.73 82.37 16.48
CA HIS A 10 11.10 82.04 16.91
C HIS A 10 11.36 81.34 18.29
N SER A 11 12.14 80.34 18.29
CA SER A 11 13.58 80.37 18.76
C SER A 11 14.24 78.99 18.71
N GLU A 12 15.36 78.92 18.04
CA GLU A 12 16.46 77.97 18.20
C GLU A 12 17.29 78.28 19.44
N PRO A 13 18.41 77.55 19.79
CA PRO A 13 18.92 76.23 19.46
C PRO A 13 19.44 75.47 20.70
N SER A 14 19.92 74.21 20.55
CA SER A 14 21.25 73.75 21.01
C SER A 14 21.50 72.26 20.83
N ASP A 15 22.50 71.96 20.08
CA ASP A 15 23.59 70.99 20.18
C ASP A 15 23.39 69.58 20.82
N GLY A 16 23.84 68.56 20.09
CA GLY A 16 24.27 67.31 20.67
C GLY A 16 24.30 66.10 19.72
N GLU A 17 25.33 66.04 18.94
CA GLU A 17 26.15 64.86 18.55
C GLU A 17 25.46 63.50 18.21
N GLY A 18 25.79 62.98 17.02
CA GLY A 18 26.06 61.56 16.82
C GLY A 18 25.13 60.82 15.87
N ALA A 19 25.20 61.05 14.55
CA ALA A 19 24.71 60.14 13.55
C ALA A 19 25.88 59.49 12.77
N PRO A 20 25.93 58.19 12.58
CA PRO A 20 26.76 57.60 11.54
C PRO A 20 26.00 57.36 10.25
N PHE A 21 26.48 57.91 9.18
CA PHE A 21 26.54 57.52 7.77
C PHE A 21 25.49 56.55 7.22
N LEU A 22 24.61 57.04 6.39
CA LEU A 22 23.98 56.32 5.32
C LEU A 22 24.85 56.45 4.05
N PRO A 23 25.18 55.32 3.36
CA PRO A 23 25.77 55.39 2.02
C PRO A 23 24.65 55.63 0.99
N GLY A 24 25.04 56.25 -0.12
CA GLY A 24 24.25 56.85 -1.15
C GLY A 24 23.24 55.92 -1.82
N VAL A 25 22.15 56.56 -2.24
CA VAL A 25 21.17 56.05 -3.19
C VAL A 25 21.84 56.08 -4.55
N ASP A 26 22.27 54.88 -5.02
CA ASP A 26 22.55 54.66 -6.42
C ASP A 26 21.27 54.19 -7.13
N ASP A 27 21.03 54.75 -8.30
CA ASP A 27 19.93 54.44 -9.22
C ASP A 27 19.81 52.93 -9.47
N GLU A 28 18.87 52.26 -8.82
CA GLU A 28 18.43 50.93 -9.22
C GLU A 28 17.28 51.03 -10.21
N SER A 29 17.58 50.63 -11.44
CA SER A 29 16.65 50.36 -12.54
C SER A 29 15.47 49.45 -12.10
N PRO A 30 14.28 49.62 -12.71
CA PRO A 30 13.07 48.86 -12.31
C PRO A 30 13.04 47.47 -12.95
N GLU A 31 13.97 46.59 -12.56
CA GLU A 31 14.01 45.20 -13.04
C GLU A 31 13.76 44.12 -11.96
N SER A 32 13.43 44.45 -10.73
CA SER A 32 13.25 43.45 -9.65
C SER A 32 11.79 43.16 -9.25
N LEU A 33 10.79 43.59 -10.04
CA LEU A 33 9.37 43.39 -9.68
C LEU A 33 8.70 42.22 -10.41
N ASN A 34 9.44 41.24 -10.92
CA ASN A 34 8.88 40.10 -11.65
C ASN A 34 9.25 38.73 -11.12
N SER A 35 9.54 38.56 -9.82
CA SER A 35 9.92 37.26 -9.26
C SER A 35 8.81 36.47 -8.53
N ASP A 36 7.58 36.97 -8.47
CA ASP A 36 6.47 36.30 -7.78
C ASP A 36 5.33 35.83 -8.69
N ILE A 37 5.62 35.55 -9.96
CA ILE A 37 4.69 34.74 -10.76
C ILE A 37 4.93 33.28 -10.32
N PRO A 38 3.95 32.61 -9.68
CA PRO A 38 4.10 31.21 -9.32
C PRO A 38 4.35 30.42 -10.62
N PHE A 39 5.53 29.84 -10.73
CA PHE A 39 5.94 29.04 -11.88
C PHE A 39 4.90 27.93 -12.07
N GLN A 40 3.99 28.13 -13.00
CA GLN A 40 2.89 27.21 -13.25
C GLN A 40 3.50 25.89 -13.76
N LYS A 41 3.60 24.92 -12.89
CA LYS A 41 4.15 23.59 -13.21
C LYS A 41 3.23 22.94 -14.25
N HIS A 42 3.70 22.81 -15.49
CA HIS A 42 2.99 22.07 -16.53
C HIS A 42 3.13 20.56 -16.33
N SER A 43 2.04 19.83 -16.53
CA SER A 43 2.06 18.36 -16.50
C SER A 43 2.83 17.79 -17.68
N ASN A 44 3.76 16.89 -17.40
CA ASN A 44 4.48 16.15 -18.45
C ASN A 44 3.67 14.91 -18.87
N HIS A 45 2.69 15.10 -19.75
CA HIS A 45 1.80 14.03 -20.21
C HIS A 45 2.54 12.83 -20.80
N GLY A 46 3.66 13.06 -21.53
CA GLY A 46 4.46 11.97 -22.11
C GLY A 46 5.09 11.08 -21.02
N LEU A 47 5.57 11.69 -19.93
CA LEU A 47 6.11 10.95 -18.78
C LEU A 47 4.99 10.23 -18.01
N ILE A 48 3.85 10.89 -17.82
CA ILE A 48 2.67 10.30 -17.13
C ILE A 48 2.18 9.05 -17.87
N ILE A 49 2.09 9.09 -19.22
CA ILE A 49 1.67 7.93 -20.03
C ILE A 49 2.68 6.78 -19.89
N LYS A 50 4.00 7.08 -19.95
CA LYS A 50 5.03 6.05 -19.76
C LYS A 50 4.92 5.40 -18.37
N LEU A 51 4.78 6.20 -17.31
CA LEU A 51 4.59 5.72 -15.96
C LEU A 51 3.31 4.87 -15.84
N PHE A 52 2.24 5.26 -16.52
CA PHE A 52 0.98 4.52 -16.53
C PHE A 52 1.15 3.12 -17.17
N VAL A 53 1.80 3.04 -18.32
CA VAL A 53 2.05 1.76 -19.01
C VAL A 53 2.96 0.86 -18.17
N ILE A 54 4.03 1.40 -17.58
CA ILE A 54 4.93 0.64 -16.70
C ILE A 54 4.18 0.13 -15.47
N TYR A 55 3.38 1.01 -14.85
CA TYR A 55 2.60 0.68 -13.67
C TYR A 55 1.58 -0.41 -13.94
N LEU A 56 0.90 -0.37 -15.09
CA LEU A 56 0.01 -1.44 -15.55
C LEU A 56 0.76 -2.76 -15.77
N ALA A 57 1.90 -2.73 -16.46
CA ALA A 57 2.67 -3.94 -16.73
C ALA A 57 3.13 -4.64 -15.44
N ILE A 58 3.67 -3.88 -14.49
CA ILE A 58 4.11 -4.40 -13.19
C ILE A 58 2.90 -4.82 -12.34
N GLY A 59 1.85 -4.00 -12.33
CA GLY A 59 0.62 -4.24 -11.56
C GLY A 59 -0.17 -5.45 -12.06
N MET A 60 -0.07 -5.82 -13.34
CA MET A 60 -0.62 -7.08 -13.88
C MET A 60 0.31 -8.26 -13.63
N GLY A 61 1.63 -8.06 -13.80
CA GLY A 61 2.61 -9.13 -13.69
C GLY A 61 2.58 -9.82 -12.33
N GLY A 62 2.57 -9.07 -11.23
CA GLY A 62 2.55 -9.61 -9.87
C GLY A 62 1.36 -10.53 -9.58
N PRO A 63 0.11 -10.06 -9.66
CA PRO A 63 -1.07 -10.90 -9.45
C PRO A 63 -1.16 -12.10 -10.40
N MET A 64 -0.67 -11.96 -11.65
CA MET A 64 -0.68 -13.04 -12.63
C MET A 64 0.27 -14.20 -12.26
N ILE A 65 1.32 -13.94 -11.48
CA ILE A 65 2.28 -14.95 -10.98
C ILE A 65 1.70 -15.75 -9.79
N GLN A 66 0.90 -15.11 -8.93
CA GLN A 66 0.56 -15.61 -7.60
C GLN A 66 -0.18 -16.95 -7.61
N SER A 67 -1.29 -17.06 -8.35
CA SER A 67 -2.12 -18.28 -8.38
C SER A 67 -1.45 -19.45 -9.12
N PRO A 68 -0.83 -19.24 -10.31
CA PRO A 68 -0.07 -20.30 -10.97
C PRO A 68 1.09 -20.84 -10.12
N LEU A 69 1.78 -19.96 -9.41
CA LEU A 69 2.84 -20.35 -8.48
C LEU A 69 2.32 -21.31 -7.41
N THR A 70 1.16 -20.97 -6.80
CA THR A 70 0.49 -21.82 -5.81
C THR A 70 0.16 -23.19 -6.41
N ARG A 71 -0.37 -23.24 -7.64
CA ARG A 71 -0.68 -24.49 -8.32
C ARG A 71 0.54 -25.36 -8.61
N ILE A 72 1.64 -24.74 -9.04
CA ILE A 72 2.89 -25.46 -9.33
C ILE A 72 3.50 -26.02 -8.04
N VAL A 73 3.54 -25.20 -6.97
CA VAL A 73 3.99 -25.65 -5.64
C VAL A 73 3.14 -26.82 -5.13
N GLU A 74 1.80 -26.72 -5.28
CA GLU A 74 0.87 -27.81 -4.94
C GLU A 74 1.18 -29.09 -5.71
N SER A 75 1.42 -29.00 -7.03
CA SER A 75 1.69 -30.17 -7.85
C SER A 75 3.00 -30.88 -7.48
N ILE A 76 4.06 -30.10 -7.15
CA ILE A 76 5.36 -30.66 -6.73
C ILE A 76 5.24 -31.28 -5.33
N ALA A 77 4.60 -30.58 -4.38
CA ALA A 77 4.38 -31.09 -3.02
C ALA A 77 3.55 -32.39 -3.04
N CYS A 78 2.49 -32.40 -3.87
CA CYS A 78 1.64 -33.58 -4.08
C CYS A 78 2.43 -34.77 -4.65
N ARG A 79 3.25 -34.54 -5.68
CA ARG A 79 4.12 -35.58 -6.26
C ARG A 79 5.11 -36.12 -5.24
N ASN A 80 5.73 -35.26 -4.45
CA ASN A 80 6.66 -35.65 -3.41
C ASN A 80 5.97 -36.53 -2.33
N TYR A 81 4.75 -36.14 -1.96
CA TYR A 81 3.95 -36.90 -0.99
C TYR A 81 3.63 -38.30 -1.48
N TRP A 82 3.06 -38.45 -2.70
CA TRP A 82 2.69 -39.74 -3.26
C TRP A 82 3.88 -40.59 -3.61
N ASN A 83 5.00 -40.03 -4.06
CA ASN A 83 6.26 -40.79 -4.25
C ASN A 83 6.75 -41.42 -2.95
N ALA A 84 6.52 -40.78 -1.80
CA ALA A 84 6.96 -41.32 -0.51
C ALA A 84 5.98 -42.31 0.12
N HIS A 85 4.67 -42.25 -0.18
CA HIS A 85 3.64 -43.05 0.49
C HIS A 85 3.07 -44.14 -0.41
N ASP A 86 2.77 -43.87 -1.67
CA ASP A 86 2.24 -44.86 -2.61
C ASP A 86 2.56 -44.45 -4.07
N PRO A 87 3.73 -44.88 -4.57
CA PRO A 87 4.16 -44.54 -5.94
C PRO A 87 3.24 -45.09 -7.04
N SER A 88 2.42 -46.13 -6.73
CA SER A 88 1.54 -46.80 -7.70
C SER A 88 0.35 -45.89 -8.13
N GLN A 89 -0.01 -44.93 -7.31
CA GLN A 89 -1.08 -43.98 -7.61
C GLN A 89 -0.67 -42.79 -8.50
N LEU A 90 0.62 -42.66 -8.81
CA LEU A 90 1.10 -41.62 -9.68
C LEU A 90 0.82 -41.97 -11.14
N PRO A 91 0.02 -41.18 -11.84
CA PRO A 91 -0.02 -41.24 -13.30
C PRO A 91 1.36 -40.78 -13.80
N GLY A 92 2.13 -41.60 -14.48
CA GLY A 92 3.44 -41.36 -15.07
C GLY A 92 4.01 -39.93 -15.03
N PRO A 93 4.73 -39.43 -16.02
CA PRO A 93 5.25 -38.06 -16.06
C PRO A 93 4.15 -36.98 -16.29
N GLU A 94 2.92 -37.38 -16.54
CA GLU A 94 1.79 -36.47 -16.77
C GLU A 94 1.37 -35.70 -15.52
N GLN A 95 0.61 -34.61 -15.73
CA GLN A 95 0.16 -33.73 -14.66
C GLN A 95 -0.76 -34.49 -13.68
N ILE A 96 -0.41 -34.43 -12.39
CA ILE A 96 -1.26 -34.97 -11.33
C ILE A 96 -2.56 -34.20 -11.26
N SER A 97 -3.71 -34.92 -11.21
CA SER A 97 -5.01 -34.31 -11.01
C SER A 97 -5.05 -33.49 -9.71
N GLU A 98 -5.57 -32.26 -9.76
CA GLU A 98 -5.69 -31.42 -8.56
C GLU A 98 -6.48 -32.07 -7.43
N GLY A 99 -7.48 -32.90 -7.76
CA GLY A 99 -8.29 -33.60 -6.76
C GLY A 99 -7.46 -34.48 -5.82
N MET A 100 -6.44 -35.12 -6.33
CA MET A 100 -5.52 -35.98 -5.53
C MET A 100 -4.63 -35.17 -4.57
N CYS A 101 -4.47 -33.87 -4.84
CA CYS A 101 -3.63 -32.97 -4.05
C CYS A 101 -4.39 -32.26 -2.92
N LYS A 102 -5.73 -32.39 -2.83
CA LYS A 102 -6.56 -31.69 -1.82
C LYS A 102 -6.60 -32.43 -0.47
N ILE A 103 -5.61 -33.24 -0.19
CA ILE A 103 -5.44 -33.91 1.11
C ILE A 103 -4.78 -32.96 2.13
N PRO A 104 -5.13 -33.04 3.43
CA PRO A 104 -4.63 -32.12 4.46
C PRO A 104 -3.11 -32.06 4.55
N GLU A 105 -2.41 -33.18 4.38
CA GLU A 105 -0.96 -33.28 4.49
C GLU A 105 -0.26 -32.46 3.41
N VAL A 106 -0.69 -32.60 2.16
CA VAL A 106 -0.16 -31.83 1.03
C VAL A 106 -0.49 -30.36 1.20
N GLN A 107 -1.73 -30.05 1.58
CA GLN A 107 -2.17 -28.66 1.70
C GLN A 107 -1.49 -27.92 2.84
N ARG A 108 -1.15 -28.58 3.94
CA ARG A 108 -0.34 -28.01 5.03
C ARG A 108 1.08 -27.68 4.56
N GLU A 109 1.72 -28.55 3.79
CA GLU A 109 3.05 -28.25 3.25
C GLU A 109 3.00 -27.06 2.30
N VAL A 110 2.00 -26.99 1.39
CA VAL A 110 1.78 -25.87 0.49
C VAL A 110 1.56 -24.57 1.27
N THR A 111 0.68 -24.60 2.28
CA THR A 111 0.40 -23.44 3.13
C THR A 111 1.67 -22.97 3.84
N THR A 112 2.47 -23.89 4.35
CA THR A 112 3.73 -23.59 5.04
C THR A 112 4.74 -22.95 4.09
N ILE A 113 4.93 -23.53 2.89
CA ILE A 113 5.89 -23.01 1.90
C ILE A 113 5.50 -21.59 1.47
N ILE A 114 4.25 -21.39 1.08
CA ILE A 114 3.75 -20.08 0.62
C ILE A 114 3.75 -19.08 1.78
N GLY A 115 3.30 -19.48 2.96
CA GLY A 115 3.19 -18.59 4.11
C GLY A 115 4.53 -18.05 4.59
N TYR A 116 5.54 -18.89 4.74
CA TYR A 116 6.88 -18.42 5.10
C TYR A 116 7.55 -17.64 3.97
N ARG A 117 7.28 -17.97 2.70
CA ARG A 117 7.72 -17.14 1.57
C ARG A 117 7.15 -15.73 1.67
N GLU A 118 5.85 -15.59 1.90
CA GLU A 118 5.21 -14.27 2.05
C GLU A 118 5.71 -13.54 3.31
N PHE A 119 5.94 -14.26 4.42
CA PHE A 119 6.52 -13.69 5.63
C PHE A 119 7.90 -13.08 5.38
N PHE A 120 8.83 -13.83 4.79
CA PHE A 120 10.18 -13.32 4.51
C PHE A 120 10.15 -12.19 3.48
N ASN A 121 9.29 -12.27 2.46
CA ASN A 121 9.09 -11.19 1.49
C ASN A 121 8.60 -9.91 2.18
N ALA A 122 7.52 -9.98 2.95
CA ALA A 122 6.96 -8.82 3.65
C ALA A 122 7.96 -8.23 4.66
N PHE A 123 8.64 -9.09 5.44
CA PHE A 123 9.60 -8.66 6.45
C PHE A 123 10.80 -7.92 5.84
N LEU A 124 11.45 -8.51 4.82
CA LEU A 124 12.62 -7.89 4.19
C LEU A 124 12.25 -6.65 3.37
N THR A 125 11.12 -6.70 2.63
CA THR A 125 10.63 -5.54 1.90
C THR A 125 10.35 -4.36 2.84
N SER A 126 9.64 -4.58 3.96
CA SER A 126 9.33 -3.53 4.93
C SER A 126 10.58 -2.98 5.60
N THR A 127 11.55 -3.86 5.91
CA THR A 127 12.82 -3.48 6.55
C THR A 127 13.69 -2.63 5.63
N PHE A 128 13.80 -3.02 4.36
CA PHE A 128 14.71 -2.37 3.40
C PHE A 128 14.07 -1.25 2.58
N ALA A 129 12.74 -1.13 2.54
CA ALA A 129 12.07 -0.03 1.83
C ALA A 129 12.52 1.35 2.32
N LEU A 130 12.68 1.55 3.64
CA LEU A 130 13.08 2.84 4.21
C LEU A 130 14.53 3.24 3.85
N PRO A 131 15.57 2.39 4.06
CA PRO A 131 16.93 2.72 3.65
C PRO A 131 17.05 3.06 2.17
N TYR A 132 16.39 2.28 1.30
CA TYR A 132 16.41 2.54 -0.14
C TYR A 132 15.57 3.75 -0.55
N GLY A 133 14.51 4.10 0.18
CA GLY A 133 13.78 5.35 0.02
C GLY A 133 14.67 6.56 0.30
N LEU A 134 15.41 6.55 1.41
CA LEU A 134 16.39 7.59 1.72
C LEU A 134 17.52 7.67 0.69
N LEU A 135 17.96 6.52 0.16
CA LEU A 135 18.92 6.47 -0.93
C LEU A 135 18.37 7.15 -2.19
N ALA A 136 17.10 6.90 -2.53
CA ALA A 136 16.43 7.49 -3.69
C ALA A 136 16.32 9.02 -3.58
N ASP A 137 16.01 9.53 -2.37
CA ASP A 137 15.93 10.97 -2.10
C ASP A 137 17.29 11.68 -2.18
N ARG A 138 18.37 10.96 -1.86
CA ARG A 138 19.73 11.54 -1.85
C ARG A 138 20.44 11.41 -3.20
N TYR A 139 20.37 10.24 -3.83
CA TYR A 139 21.15 9.90 -5.03
C TYR A 139 20.34 9.85 -6.32
N GLY A 140 19.03 10.00 -6.22
CA GLY A 140 18.12 9.99 -7.36
C GLY A 140 17.27 8.73 -7.44
N ARG A 141 16.07 8.89 -8.00
CA ARG A 141 15.08 7.82 -8.10
C ARG A 141 15.47 6.74 -9.09
N LYS A 142 16.15 7.14 -10.15
CA LYS A 142 16.63 6.20 -11.19
C LYS A 142 17.60 5.17 -10.65
N LEU A 143 18.51 5.56 -9.75
CA LEU A 143 19.43 4.63 -9.09
C LEU A 143 18.65 3.62 -8.25
N ALA A 144 17.68 4.06 -7.47
CA ALA A 144 16.85 3.18 -6.66
C ALA A 144 16.03 2.18 -7.50
N ILE A 145 15.47 2.61 -8.65
CA ILE A 145 14.78 1.72 -9.59
C ILE A 145 15.72 0.66 -10.15
N ARG A 146 16.96 1.02 -10.49
CA ARG A 146 17.97 0.06 -10.98
C ARG A 146 18.29 -0.99 -9.93
N LEU A 147 18.53 -0.57 -8.68
CA LEU A 147 18.78 -1.50 -7.57
C LEU A 147 17.55 -2.38 -7.30
N ALA A 148 16.35 -1.81 -7.30
CA ALA A 148 15.11 -2.57 -7.19
C ALA A 148 15.00 -3.63 -8.29
N SER A 149 15.32 -3.28 -9.55
CA SER A 149 15.30 -4.23 -10.68
C SER A 149 16.25 -5.40 -10.46
N VAL A 150 17.46 -5.15 -9.94
CA VAL A 150 18.41 -6.20 -9.56
C VAL A 150 17.81 -7.09 -8.46
N GLY A 151 17.20 -6.49 -7.43
CA GLY A 151 16.52 -7.23 -6.37
C GLY A 151 15.40 -8.14 -6.88
N PHE A 152 14.58 -7.66 -7.83
CA PHE A 152 13.53 -8.46 -8.48
C PHE A 152 14.10 -9.65 -9.26
N VAL A 153 15.20 -9.48 -9.98
CA VAL A 153 15.88 -10.59 -10.69
C VAL A 153 16.34 -11.63 -9.69
N PHE A 154 17.07 -11.24 -8.63
CA PHE A 154 17.54 -12.18 -7.61
C PHE A 154 16.38 -12.87 -6.90
N ASN A 155 15.35 -12.15 -6.51
CA ASN A 155 14.15 -12.74 -5.89
C ASN A 155 13.53 -13.79 -6.83
N SER A 156 13.36 -13.48 -8.11
CA SER A 156 12.74 -14.39 -9.08
C SER A 156 13.60 -15.63 -9.33
N VAL A 157 14.90 -15.47 -9.54
CA VAL A 157 15.81 -16.59 -9.77
C VAL A 157 15.80 -17.55 -8.58
N LEU A 158 15.96 -17.04 -7.36
CA LEU A 158 16.00 -17.87 -6.16
C LEU A 158 14.63 -18.48 -5.81
N SER A 159 13.53 -17.76 -6.01
CA SER A 159 12.18 -18.28 -5.74
C SER A 159 11.75 -19.34 -6.75
N PHE A 160 12.18 -19.22 -8.01
CA PHE A 160 11.75 -20.15 -9.06
C PHE A 160 12.73 -21.31 -9.28
N ALA A 161 13.97 -21.25 -8.78
CA ALA A 161 14.93 -22.34 -8.89
C ALA A 161 14.37 -23.71 -8.40
N PRO A 162 13.66 -23.81 -7.25
CA PRO A 162 13.05 -25.06 -6.81
C PRO A 162 11.92 -25.57 -7.70
N ILE A 163 11.29 -24.68 -8.46
CA ILE A 163 10.21 -25.03 -9.41
C ILE A 163 10.77 -25.65 -10.68
N TRP A 164 11.88 -25.09 -11.18
CA TRP A 164 12.52 -25.55 -12.42
C TRP A 164 13.46 -26.72 -12.21
N LEU A 165 14.04 -26.83 -11.01
CA LEU A 165 15.01 -27.85 -10.64
C LEU A 165 14.58 -28.59 -9.36
N PRO A 166 13.38 -29.21 -9.33
CA PRO A 166 12.80 -29.79 -8.11
C PRO A 166 13.60 -30.98 -7.56
N ASN A 167 14.41 -31.62 -8.40
CA ASN A 167 15.29 -32.72 -8.00
C ASN A 167 16.56 -32.26 -7.28
N ILE A 168 16.94 -30.97 -7.43
CA ILE A 168 18.17 -30.41 -6.84
C ILE A 168 17.81 -29.60 -5.60
N PHE A 169 16.74 -28.78 -5.71
CA PHE A 169 16.36 -27.85 -4.66
C PHE A 169 15.01 -28.24 -4.02
N PRO A 170 14.94 -28.45 -2.70
CA PRO A 170 13.68 -28.67 -2.03
C PRO A 170 12.81 -27.42 -2.11
N LEU A 171 11.47 -27.56 -2.12
CA LEU A 171 10.53 -26.43 -2.25
C LEU A 171 10.74 -25.33 -1.20
N ARG A 172 11.18 -25.68 0.02
CA ARG A 172 11.44 -24.73 1.10
C ARG A 172 12.55 -23.73 0.78
N THR A 173 13.43 -24.03 -0.19
CA THR A 173 14.47 -23.07 -0.63
C THR A 173 13.89 -21.84 -1.33
N MET A 174 12.60 -21.84 -1.71
CA MET A 174 11.89 -20.64 -2.20
C MET A 174 11.94 -19.47 -1.21
N TRP A 175 12.10 -19.74 0.08
CA TRP A 175 12.19 -18.71 1.12
C TRP A 175 13.41 -17.80 0.94
N PHE A 176 14.51 -18.35 0.41
CA PHE A 176 15.71 -17.57 0.11
C PHE A 176 15.51 -16.53 -0.99
N GLY A 177 14.45 -16.65 -1.78
CA GLY A 177 14.10 -15.63 -2.77
C GLY A 177 13.97 -14.23 -2.16
N ALA A 178 13.45 -14.15 -0.93
CA ALA A 178 13.29 -12.89 -0.21
C ALA A 178 14.63 -12.13 0.02
N VAL A 179 15.78 -12.81 0.02
CA VAL A 179 17.11 -12.18 0.14
C VAL A 179 17.34 -11.18 -1.00
N GLY A 180 16.71 -11.36 -2.17
CA GLY A 180 16.76 -10.39 -3.26
C GLY A 180 16.31 -8.98 -2.84
N TRP A 181 15.40 -8.87 -1.86
CA TRP A 181 14.92 -7.58 -1.37
C TRP A 181 15.95 -6.80 -0.54
N VAL A 182 16.97 -7.48 -0.01
CA VAL A 182 18.12 -6.82 0.63
C VAL A 182 18.89 -5.98 -0.38
N LEU A 183 18.89 -6.39 -1.67
CA LEU A 183 19.62 -5.70 -2.73
C LEU A 183 18.85 -4.53 -3.35
N GLY A 184 17.53 -4.45 -3.17
CA GLY A 184 16.73 -3.47 -3.90
C GLY A 184 15.45 -2.98 -3.21
N GLY A 185 15.23 -3.26 -1.91
CA GLY A 185 14.09 -2.72 -1.13
C GLY A 185 12.70 -3.24 -1.53
N GLY A 186 12.58 -4.04 -2.58
CA GLY A 186 11.37 -4.76 -2.96
C GLY A 186 10.21 -3.95 -3.55
N PRO A 187 9.01 -4.59 -3.65
CA PRO A 187 7.84 -3.98 -4.31
C PRO A 187 7.36 -2.69 -3.64
N VAL A 188 7.38 -2.63 -2.31
CA VAL A 188 6.92 -1.45 -1.55
C VAL A 188 7.70 -0.20 -1.96
N LEU A 189 9.04 -0.31 -2.03
CA LEU A 189 9.88 0.77 -2.51
C LEU A 189 9.55 1.15 -3.95
N LEU A 190 9.44 0.16 -4.84
CA LEU A 190 9.21 0.41 -6.25
C LEU A 190 7.91 1.19 -6.49
N PHE A 191 6.82 0.78 -5.82
CA PHE A 191 5.54 1.51 -5.90
C PHE A 191 5.63 2.91 -5.28
N ALA A 192 6.33 3.08 -4.16
CA ALA A 192 6.55 4.40 -3.57
C ALA A 192 7.31 5.34 -4.51
N LEU A 193 8.33 4.83 -5.22
CA LEU A 193 9.08 5.59 -6.23
C LEU A 193 8.17 6.00 -7.40
N PHE A 194 7.32 5.10 -7.91
CA PHE A 194 6.37 5.45 -8.98
C PHE A 194 5.38 6.53 -8.52
N TRP A 195 4.78 6.42 -7.35
CA TRP A 195 3.90 7.46 -6.81
C TRP A 195 4.59 8.81 -6.68
N SER A 196 5.84 8.78 -6.24
CA SER A 196 6.66 9.99 -6.13
C SER A 196 6.96 10.61 -7.51
N MET A 197 7.29 9.78 -8.53
CA MET A 197 7.52 10.25 -9.90
C MET A 197 6.24 10.79 -10.55
N ILE A 198 5.08 10.17 -10.28
CA ILE A 198 3.77 10.65 -10.75
C ILE A 198 3.48 12.03 -10.16
N ALA A 199 3.70 12.21 -8.84
CA ALA A 199 3.52 13.49 -8.17
C ALA A 199 4.43 14.58 -8.74
N ASP A 200 5.67 14.25 -9.12
CA ASP A 200 6.60 15.21 -9.74
C ASP A 200 6.25 15.54 -11.19
N ALA A 201 5.71 14.59 -11.93
CA ALA A 201 5.34 14.76 -13.34
C ALA A 201 4.02 15.52 -13.53
N THR A 202 3.23 15.67 -12.46
CA THR A 202 1.86 16.21 -12.53
C THR A 202 1.80 17.61 -11.93
N ALA A 203 1.05 18.51 -12.57
CA ALA A 203 0.72 19.82 -12.02
C ALA A 203 -0.20 19.66 -10.80
N ASP A 204 -0.12 20.59 -9.84
CA ASP A 204 -0.88 20.51 -8.60
C ASP A 204 -2.40 20.50 -8.83
N SER A 205 -2.87 21.20 -9.87
CA SER A 205 -4.29 21.25 -10.28
C SER A 205 -4.82 19.92 -10.84
N GLU A 206 -3.97 19.07 -11.41
CA GLU A 206 -4.37 17.80 -12.04
C GLU A 206 -4.03 16.58 -11.18
N ARG A 207 -3.30 16.76 -10.07
CA ARG A 207 -2.75 15.68 -9.25
C ARG A 207 -3.81 14.69 -8.78
N ASP A 208 -4.92 15.18 -8.26
CA ASP A 208 -6.00 14.32 -7.73
C ASP A 208 -6.62 13.45 -8.84
N THR A 209 -6.82 14.03 -10.02
CA THR A 209 -7.35 13.31 -11.18
C THR A 209 -6.40 12.22 -11.66
N VAL A 210 -5.09 12.53 -11.71
CA VAL A 210 -4.07 11.55 -12.13
C VAL A 210 -3.95 10.43 -11.12
N ILE A 211 -3.90 10.73 -9.82
CA ILE A 211 -3.87 9.74 -8.74
C ILE A 211 -5.09 8.82 -8.83
N LEU A 212 -6.29 9.37 -9.06
CA LEU A 212 -7.51 8.58 -9.22
C LEU A 212 -7.40 7.62 -10.42
N ARG A 213 -6.93 8.10 -11.59
CA ARG A 213 -6.72 7.26 -12.78
C ARG A 213 -5.75 6.11 -12.52
N PHE A 214 -4.65 6.34 -11.81
CA PHE A 214 -3.72 5.28 -11.42
C PHE A 214 -4.34 4.31 -10.43
N GLY A 215 -5.17 4.78 -9.49
CA GLY A 215 -5.93 3.93 -8.58
C GLY A 215 -6.88 2.98 -9.33
N ILE A 216 -7.63 3.51 -10.30
CA ILE A 216 -8.50 2.70 -11.19
C ILE A 216 -7.67 1.66 -11.94
N ALA A 217 -6.54 2.09 -12.52
CA ALA A 217 -5.65 1.21 -13.26
C ALA A 217 -5.14 0.05 -12.41
N THR A 218 -4.79 0.29 -11.13
CA THR A 218 -4.31 -0.74 -10.19
C THR A 218 -5.35 -1.85 -9.98
N VAL A 219 -6.58 -1.47 -9.63
CA VAL A 219 -7.65 -2.44 -9.34
C VAL A 219 -8.04 -3.19 -10.62
N SER A 220 -8.12 -2.47 -11.75
CA SER A 220 -8.42 -3.07 -13.06
C SER A 220 -7.32 -4.02 -13.53
N ALA A 221 -6.05 -3.68 -13.32
CA ALA A 221 -4.92 -4.55 -13.64
C ALA A 221 -4.96 -5.85 -12.83
N GLY A 222 -5.25 -5.78 -11.53
CA GLY A 222 -5.44 -6.94 -10.67
C GLY A 222 -6.59 -7.83 -11.12
N PHE A 223 -7.73 -7.23 -11.49
CA PHE A 223 -8.87 -7.97 -12.04
C PHE A 223 -8.51 -8.70 -13.33
N LEU A 224 -7.97 -7.98 -14.32
CA LEU A 224 -7.59 -8.55 -15.62
C LEU A 224 -6.53 -9.64 -15.47
N ALA A 225 -5.52 -9.43 -14.61
CA ALA A 225 -4.49 -10.40 -14.32
C ALA A 225 -5.06 -11.71 -13.76
N ASN A 226 -5.95 -11.63 -12.76
CA ASN A 226 -6.57 -12.80 -12.16
C ASN A 226 -7.48 -13.54 -13.15
N VAL A 227 -8.29 -12.82 -13.94
CA VAL A 227 -9.14 -13.42 -14.98
C VAL A 227 -8.28 -14.13 -16.02
N THR A 228 -7.30 -13.44 -16.60
CA THR A 228 -6.43 -14.01 -17.63
C THR A 228 -5.67 -15.21 -17.07
N SER A 229 -5.10 -15.09 -15.85
CA SER A 229 -4.39 -16.16 -15.18
C SER A 229 -5.28 -17.39 -14.97
N SER A 230 -6.53 -17.20 -14.51
CA SER A 230 -7.50 -18.28 -14.32
C SER A 230 -7.78 -19.05 -15.61
N PHE A 231 -8.07 -18.34 -16.70
CA PHE A 231 -8.37 -18.99 -17.99
C PHE A 231 -7.17 -19.74 -18.56
N VAL A 232 -6.01 -19.11 -18.58
CA VAL A 232 -4.79 -19.71 -19.16
C VAL A 232 -4.28 -20.88 -18.31
N MET A 233 -4.44 -20.82 -16.99
CA MET A 233 -4.03 -21.87 -16.06
C MET A 233 -4.76 -23.18 -16.27
N LYS A 234 -5.97 -23.16 -16.89
CA LYS A 234 -6.72 -24.38 -17.25
C LYS A 234 -5.99 -25.22 -18.31
N PHE A 235 -5.13 -24.62 -19.11
CA PHE A 235 -4.32 -25.32 -20.11
C PHE A 235 -2.97 -25.73 -19.53
N ASP A 236 -2.21 -24.76 -19.02
CA ASP A 236 -0.93 -25.00 -18.34
C ASP A 236 -0.64 -23.85 -17.36
N SER A 237 -0.37 -24.19 -16.11
CA SER A 237 -0.04 -23.24 -15.05
C SER A 237 1.30 -22.53 -15.27
N ARG A 238 2.19 -23.05 -16.11
CA ARG A 238 3.48 -22.43 -16.43
C ARG A 238 3.33 -21.23 -17.34
N VAL A 239 2.34 -21.25 -18.23
CA VAL A 239 2.11 -20.16 -19.21
C VAL A 239 1.78 -18.83 -18.53
N PRO A 240 0.79 -18.73 -17.62
CA PRO A 240 0.49 -17.47 -16.94
C PRO A 240 1.62 -17.05 -15.97
N LEU A 241 2.36 -18.02 -15.38
CA LEU A 241 3.56 -17.69 -14.59
C LEU A 241 4.61 -16.97 -15.44
N MET A 242 4.93 -17.52 -16.64
CA MET A 242 5.91 -16.94 -17.55
C MET A 242 5.46 -15.61 -18.12
N THR A 243 4.18 -15.48 -18.51
CA THR A 243 3.63 -14.22 -19.00
C THR A 243 3.65 -13.14 -17.92
N GLY A 244 3.30 -13.49 -16.70
CA GLY A 244 3.38 -12.56 -15.55
C GLY A 244 4.81 -12.09 -15.29
N CYS A 245 5.78 -13.00 -15.29
CA CYS A 245 7.21 -12.66 -15.22
C CYS A 245 7.64 -11.76 -16.38
N GLY A 246 7.24 -12.10 -17.60
CA GLY A 246 7.54 -11.30 -18.79
C GLY A 246 7.04 -9.87 -18.69
N LEU A 247 5.78 -9.68 -18.26
CA LEU A 247 5.20 -8.35 -18.04
C LEU A 247 5.93 -7.58 -16.94
N LEU A 248 6.24 -8.24 -15.81
CA LEU A 248 6.98 -7.64 -14.71
C LEU A 248 8.36 -7.15 -15.16
N PHE A 249 9.14 -8.02 -15.82
CA PHE A 249 10.50 -7.67 -16.25
C PHE A 249 10.50 -6.67 -17.42
N ALA A 250 9.54 -6.75 -18.35
CA ALA A 250 9.36 -5.74 -19.38
C ALA A 250 9.05 -4.37 -18.77
N GLY A 251 8.14 -4.32 -17.78
CA GLY A 251 7.87 -3.10 -17.05
C GLY A 251 9.09 -2.53 -16.32
N LEU A 252 9.86 -3.38 -15.64
CA LEU A 252 11.12 -2.98 -14.99
C LEU A 252 12.17 -2.49 -15.99
N LEU A 253 12.31 -3.15 -17.13
CA LEU A 253 13.24 -2.74 -18.18
C LEU A 253 12.90 -1.34 -18.70
N VAL A 254 11.63 -1.09 -19.01
CA VAL A 254 11.16 0.24 -19.44
C VAL A 254 11.31 1.27 -18.32
N ALA A 255 11.08 0.89 -17.05
CA ALA A 255 11.28 1.77 -15.90
C ALA A 255 12.74 2.25 -15.78
N ASN A 256 13.71 1.40 -16.12
CA ASN A 256 15.14 1.78 -16.14
C ASN A 256 15.49 2.80 -17.23
N LEU A 257 14.65 2.95 -18.25
CA LEU A 257 14.82 3.94 -19.35
C LEU A 257 14.21 5.30 -19.00
N LEU A 258 13.45 5.41 -17.88
CA LEU A 258 12.87 6.68 -17.45
C LEU A 258 13.96 7.73 -17.13
N PRO A 259 13.70 9.02 -17.42
CA PRO A 259 14.59 10.10 -17.00
C PRO A 259 14.60 10.25 -15.48
N GLU A 260 15.67 10.84 -14.95
CA GLU A 260 15.69 11.25 -13.53
C GLU A 260 14.71 12.39 -13.30
N THR A 261 13.83 12.23 -12.32
CA THR A 261 12.80 13.22 -11.98
C THR A 261 13.15 14.04 -10.74
N LEU A 262 14.16 13.62 -9.98
CA LEU A 262 14.58 14.34 -8.80
C LEU A 262 15.22 15.68 -9.23
N ARG A 263 14.58 16.80 -8.89
CA ARG A 263 15.20 18.12 -9.02
C ARG A 263 16.32 18.22 -8.00
N LYS A 264 17.56 18.38 -8.45
CA LYS A 264 18.69 18.72 -7.55
C LYS A 264 18.32 20.02 -6.83
N LYS A 265 18.08 19.95 -5.53
CA LYS A 265 18.06 21.15 -4.68
C LYS A 265 19.43 21.80 -4.76
N SER A 266 19.46 23.13 -4.94
CA SER A 266 20.68 23.94 -4.84
C SER A 266 21.43 23.61 -3.53
N PRO A 267 22.77 23.66 -3.51
CA PRO A 267 23.58 23.21 -2.37
C PRO A 267 23.43 24.02 -1.07
N GLU A 268 22.54 25.00 -1.00
CA GLU A 268 22.43 25.94 0.12
C GLU A 268 21.69 25.47 1.37
N THR A 269 21.17 24.25 1.41
CA THR A 269 20.59 23.71 2.66
C THR A 269 21.16 22.33 2.99
N THR A 270 22.47 22.22 2.93
CA THR A 270 23.15 21.08 3.54
C THR A 270 23.28 21.37 5.03
N ILE A 271 22.26 21.01 5.80
CA ILE A 271 22.45 20.77 7.23
C ILE A 271 23.54 19.72 7.30
N SER A 272 24.70 20.13 7.80
CA SER A 272 25.88 19.31 8.08
C SER A 272 25.44 18.04 8.82
N ALA A 273 25.26 16.95 8.05
CA ALA A 273 25.13 15.63 8.62
C ALA A 273 26.53 15.14 8.97
N ASP A 274 26.93 15.42 10.19
CA ASP A 274 28.10 14.79 10.80
C ASP A 274 28.00 13.27 10.62
N THR A 275 28.99 12.75 9.89
CA THR A 275 29.05 11.37 9.41
C THR A 275 29.63 10.42 10.47
N SER A 276 29.35 10.63 11.75
CA SER A 276 29.59 9.62 12.78
C SER A 276 28.25 9.08 13.28
N VAL A 277 27.77 8.01 12.61
CA VAL A 277 26.64 7.25 13.11
C VAL A 277 27.09 6.42 14.30
N SER A 278 27.23 7.07 15.44
CA SER A 278 27.38 6.35 16.71
C SER A 278 26.06 5.64 17.01
N LEU A 279 26.12 4.36 17.41
CA LEU A 279 24.93 3.59 17.86
C LEU A 279 24.15 4.34 18.94
N THR A 280 24.80 5.12 19.77
CA THR A 280 24.19 5.99 20.78
C THR A 280 23.39 7.13 20.14
N SER A 281 23.84 7.73 19.05
CA SER A 281 23.09 8.78 18.35
C SER A 281 21.86 8.22 17.62
N LEU A 282 21.96 6.98 17.11
CA LEU A 282 20.82 6.25 16.53
C LEU A 282 19.77 5.95 17.61
N PHE A 283 20.19 5.48 18.77
CA PHE A 283 19.28 5.20 19.89
C PHE A 283 18.58 6.46 20.39
N PHE A 284 19.29 7.58 20.49
CA PHE A 284 18.71 8.88 20.85
C PHE A 284 17.73 9.39 19.80
N ARG A 285 18.03 9.20 18.50
CA ARG A 285 17.11 9.55 17.41
C ARG A 285 15.86 8.68 17.45
N ILE A 286 15.98 7.37 17.63
CA ILE A 286 14.85 6.44 17.77
C ILE A 286 14.00 6.84 18.99
N LYS A 287 14.61 7.09 20.14
CA LYS A 287 13.90 7.54 21.36
C LYS A 287 13.16 8.87 21.14
N LYS A 288 13.82 9.85 20.48
CA LYS A 288 13.21 11.14 20.13
C LYS A 288 12.05 10.95 19.14
N THR A 289 12.19 10.04 18.17
CA THR A 289 11.15 9.70 17.20
C THR A 289 9.97 9.04 17.90
N ILE A 290 10.20 8.04 18.77
CA ILE A 290 9.13 7.39 19.55
C ILE A 290 8.41 8.42 20.43
N TRP A 291 9.16 9.33 21.05
CA TRP A 291 8.56 10.37 21.90
C TRP A 291 7.74 11.38 21.10
N SER A 292 8.07 11.60 19.83
CA SER A 292 7.32 12.48 18.95
C SER A 292 5.92 11.92 18.54
N TYR A 293 5.69 10.61 18.73
CA TYR A 293 4.38 9.96 18.53
C TYR A 293 3.45 10.06 19.75
N ARG A 294 3.88 10.73 20.82
CA ARG A 294 3.08 10.93 22.05
C ARG A 294 1.75 11.66 21.78
N PHE A 295 1.61 12.38 20.65
CA PHE A 295 0.37 13.02 20.25
C PHE A 295 -0.79 12.03 20.07
N ILE A 296 -0.52 10.74 19.78
CA ILE A 296 -1.52 9.68 19.63
C ILE A 296 -2.26 9.46 20.96
N CYS A 297 -1.52 9.51 22.09
CA CYS A 297 -2.10 9.32 23.41
C CYS A 297 -3.07 10.47 23.80
N TYR A 298 -2.89 11.65 23.21
CA TYR A 298 -3.77 12.80 23.47
C TYR A 298 -4.93 12.90 22.48
N ASN A 299 -4.82 12.26 21.31
CA ASN A 299 -5.86 12.21 20.29
C ASN A 299 -6.58 10.85 20.34
N TYR A 300 -7.50 10.71 21.30
CA TYR A 300 -8.27 9.47 21.48
C TYR A 300 -8.87 8.92 20.16
N PRO A 301 -9.51 9.73 19.27
CA PRO A 301 -10.02 9.22 18.00
C PRO A 301 -8.95 8.61 17.10
N VAL A 302 -7.76 9.22 17.04
CA VAL A 302 -6.62 8.70 16.25
C VAL A 302 -6.13 7.37 16.81
N ALA A 303 -5.99 7.28 18.15
CA ALA A 303 -5.56 6.05 18.83
C ALA A 303 -6.52 4.88 18.60
N VAL A 304 -7.82 5.16 18.53
CA VAL A 304 -8.88 4.17 18.30
C VAL A 304 -8.92 3.66 16.84
N ILE A 305 -8.69 4.54 15.87
CA ILE A 305 -8.75 4.17 14.45
C ILE A 305 -7.47 3.46 13.98
N LEU A 306 -6.32 3.78 14.56
CA LEU A 306 -5.02 3.26 14.13
C LEU A 306 -4.93 1.72 14.12
N PRO A 307 -5.40 0.97 15.14
CA PRO A 307 -5.40 -0.50 15.12
C PRO A 307 -6.18 -1.12 13.97
N ALA A 308 -7.15 -0.39 13.40
CA ALA A 308 -7.92 -0.89 12.27
C ALA A 308 -7.04 -1.12 11.04
N PHE A 309 -6.00 -0.30 10.83
CA PHE A 309 -5.05 -0.49 9.74
C PHE A 309 -4.22 -1.77 9.90
N PHE A 310 -3.90 -2.16 11.11
CA PHE A 310 -3.26 -3.45 11.40
C PHE A 310 -4.19 -4.61 11.12
N VAL A 311 -5.42 -4.56 11.65
CA VAL A 311 -6.37 -5.67 11.53
C VAL A 311 -6.83 -5.89 10.09
N THR A 312 -6.97 -4.83 9.28
CA THR A 312 -7.32 -4.98 7.86
C THR A 312 -6.26 -5.73 7.08
N GLN A 313 -4.99 -5.63 7.43
CA GLN A 313 -3.91 -6.40 6.80
C GLN A 313 -3.93 -7.88 7.20
N LEU A 314 -4.47 -8.23 8.38
CA LEU A 314 -4.60 -9.62 8.81
C LEU A 314 -5.56 -10.44 7.93
N ALA A 315 -6.42 -9.81 7.13
CA ALA A 315 -7.25 -10.50 6.14
C ALA A 315 -6.42 -11.25 5.08
N GLY A 316 -5.14 -10.87 4.94
CA GLY A 316 -4.15 -11.56 4.13
C GLY A 316 -4.26 -11.32 2.64
N GLY A 317 -3.24 -11.80 1.93
CA GLY A 317 -3.16 -11.71 0.47
C GLY A 317 -4.11 -12.69 -0.23
N SER A 318 -4.38 -12.39 -1.49
CA SER A 318 -5.26 -13.19 -2.35
C SER A 318 -4.84 -14.67 -2.49
N ALA A 319 -3.55 -14.98 -2.35
CA ALA A 319 -3.04 -16.36 -2.44
C ALA A 319 -3.66 -17.30 -1.42
N PHE A 320 -3.74 -16.88 -0.15
CA PHE A 320 -4.35 -17.68 0.91
C PHE A 320 -5.85 -17.86 0.71
N LEU A 321 -6.54 -16.81 0.21
CA LEU A 321 -7.96 -16.90 -0.09
C LEU A 321 -8.22 -17.85 -1.26
N VAL A 322 -7.42 -17.80 -2.33
CA VAL A 322 -7.49 -18.75 -3.45
C VAL A 322 -7.26 -20.17 -2.98
N GLN A 323 -6.22 -20.41 -2.16
CA GLN A 323 -5.93 -21.73 -1.60
C GLN A 323 -7.08 -22.24 -0.72
N TYR A 324 -7.61 -21.40 0.17
CA TYR A 324 -8.77 -21.73 1.00
C TYR A 324 -9.98 -22.16 0.18
N ILE A 325 -10.37 -21.33 -0.83
CA ILE A 325 -11.50 -21.63 -1.70
C ILE A 325 -11.29 -22.97 -2.41
N SER A 326 -10.09 -23.20 -2.93
CA SER A 326 -9.73 -24.42 -3.62
C SER A 326 -9.86 -25.67 -2.73
N ILE A 327 -9.39 -25.60 -1.49
CA ILE A 327 -9.45 -26.71 -0.52
C ILE A 327 -10.90 -26.90 -0.05
N ARG A 328 -11.54 -25.85 0.41
CA ARG A 328 -12.85 -25.89 1.08
C ARG A 328 -13.95 -26.39 0.18
N PHE A 329 -13.93 -26.01 -1.11
CA PHE A 329 -14.97 -26.34 -2.08
C PHE A 329 -14.54 -27.37 -3.12
N HIS A 330 -13.37 -27.99 -2.94
CA HIS A 330 -12.80 -28.99 -3.87
C HIS A 330 -12.77 -28.47 -5.31
N ARG A 331 -12.41 -27.19 -5.51
CA ARG A 331 -12.30 -26.56 -6.82
C ARG A 331 -10.85 -26.46 -7.26
N THR A 332 -10.64 -26.30 -8.56
CA THR A 332 -9.31 -26.01 -9.09
C THR A 332 -8.83 -24.65 -8.60
N ILE A 333 -7.52 -24.47 -8.48
CA ILE A 333 -6.93 -23.17 -8.17
C ILE A 333 -7.31 -22.12 -9.22
N ALA A 334 -7.48 -22.56 -10.48
CA ALA A 334 -7.98 -21.70 -11.56
C ALA A 334 -9.39 -21.16 -11.28
N ASP A 335 -10.34 -22.02 -10.89
CA ASP A 335 -11.71 -21.61 -10.57
C ASP A 335 -11.74 -20.74 -9.29
N ALA A 336 -10.94 -21.08 -8.29
CA ALA A 336 -10.80 -20.24 -7.08
C ALA A 336 -10.27 -18.84 -7.40
N THR A 337 -9.30 -18.74 -8.32
CA THR A 337 -8.75 -17.45 -8.79
C THR A 337 -9.83 -16.61 -9.50
N LEU A 338 -10.71 -17.25 -10.27
CA LEU A 338 -11.83 -16.56 -10.92
C LEU A 338 -12.84 -16.01 -9.91
N LEU A 339 -13.11 -16.74 -8.81
CA LEU A 339 -13.97 -16.25 -7.73
C LEU A 339 -13.37 -15.04 -7.01
N VAL A 340 -12.06 -15.04 -6.80
CA VAL A 340 -11.35 -13.86 -6.25
C VAL A 340 -11.35 -12.70 -7.26
N ALA A 341 -11.23 -12.99 -8.56
CA ALA A 341 -11.37 -11.95 -9.60
C ALA A 341 -12.77 -11.30 -9.58
N LEU A 342 -13.82 -12.05 -9.33
CA LEU A 342 -15.19 -11.51 -9.18
C LEU A 342 -15.26 -10.48 -8.03
N GLN A 343 -14.59 -10.75 -6.92
CA GLN A 343 -14.47 -9.78 -5.82
C GLN A 343 -13.83 -8.47 -6.28
N HIS A 344 -12.71 -8.53 -7.04
CA HIS A 344 -12.07 -7.33 -7.60
C HIS A 344 -12.97 -6.61 -8.60
N ALA A 345 -13.70 -7.35 -9.44
CA ALA A 345 -14.66 -6.77 -10.38
C ALA A 345 -15.73 -5.94 -9.67
N PHE A 346 -16.22 -6.40 -8.51
CA PHE A 346 -17.21 -5.67 -7.72
C PHE A 346 -16.60 -4.52 -6.92
N THR A 347 -15.34 -4.62 -6.51
CA THR A 347 -14.61 -3.55 -5.81
C THR A 347 -14.49 -2.28 -6.67
N ILE A 348 -14.32 -2.43 -8.01
CA ILE A 348 -14.19 -1.29 -8.92
C ILE A 348 -15.41 -0.35 -8.84
N PRO A 349 -16.65 -0.79 -9.12
CA PRO A 349 -17.81 0.10 -9.03
C PRO A 349 -18.06 0.63 -7.62
N VAL A 350 -17.73 -0.15 -6.58
CA VAL A 350 -17.87 0.30 -5.19
C VAL A 350 -16.97 1.51 -4.92
N LEU A 351 -15.69 1.45 -5.26
CA LEU A 351 -14.73 2.51 -4.96
C LEU A 351 -14.93 3.76 -5.83
N PHE A 352 -15.28 3.58 -7.11
CA PHE A 352 -15.27 4.70 -8.07
C PHE A 352 -16.63 5.31 -8.34
N PHE A 353 -17.72 4.60 -8.08
CA PHE A 353 -19.08 5.12 -8.30
C PHE A 353 -19.90 5.16 -7.02
N ILE A 354 -20.02 4.04 -6.31
CA ILE A 354 -20.95 3.93 -5.19
C ILE A 354 -20.47 4.77 -4.01
N LEU A 355 -19.22 4.60 -3.61
CA LEU A 355 -18.66 5.29 -2.44
C LEU A 355 -18.61 6.82 -2.59
N PRO A 356 -18.12 7.39 -3.72
CA PRO A 356 -18.15 8.85 -3.92
C PRO A 356 -19.57 9.41 -3.91
N GLN A 357 -20.52 8.78 -4.63
CA GLN A 357 -21.91 9.26 -4.68
C GLN A 357 -22.58 9.26 -3.30
N ILE A 358 -22.35 8.19 -2.50
CA ILE A 358 -22.87 8.14 -1.13
C ILE A 358 -22.22 9.21 -0.28
N SER A 359 -20.89 9.40 -0.39
CA SER A 359 -20.14 10.42 0.33
C SER A 359 -20.64 11.83 0.01
N GLU A 360 -20.85 12.16 -1.26
CA GLU A 360 -21.38 13.46 -1.69
C GLU A 360 -22.80 13.71 -1.16
N ARG A 361 -23.69 12.72 -1.27
CA ARG A 361 -25.05 12.84 -0.73
C ARG A 361 -25.07 13.01 0.78
N LEU A 362 -24.24 12.28 1.52
CA LEU A 362 -24.16 12.41 2.97
C LEU A 362 -23.65 13.78 3.40
N ARG A 363 -22.64 14.31 2.69
CA ARG A 363 -22.08 15.65 2.97
C ARG A 363 -23.05 16.79 2.74
N ALA A 364 -24.15 16.57 2.00
CA ALA A 364 -25.23 17.54 1.87
C ALA A 364 -26.08 17.69 3.16
N TYR A 365 -26.07 16.65 4.03
CA TYR A 365 -26.89 16.61 5.25
C TYR A 365 -26.09 16.67 6.55
N ILE A 366 -24.85 16.18 6.54
CA ILE A 366 -24.02 16.06 7.74
C ILE A 366 -22.60 16.58 7.48
N SER A 367 -21.87 16.94 8.55
CA SER A 367 -20.50 17.41 8.43
C SER A 367 -19.58 16.36 7.78
N ARG A 368 -18.50 16.80 7.10
CA ARG A 368 -17.55 15.93 6.43
C ARG A 368 -17.01 14.83 7.34
N LEU A 369 -16.61 15.17 8.57
CA LEU A 369 -16.07 14.21 9.54
C LEU A 369 -17.12 13.18 9.98
N GLN A 370 -18.37 13.60 10.17
CA GLN A 370 -19.47 12.70 10.51
C GLN A 370 -19.82 11.77 9.35
N SER A 371 -19.81 12.28 8.11
CA SER A 371 -20.00 11.48 6.89
C SER A 371 -18.92 10.41 6.77
N ASP A 372 -17.65 10.81 6.91
CA ASP A 372 -16.51 9.91 6.82
C ASP A 372 -16.54 8.84 7.93
N LEU A 373 -16.94 9.21 9.17
CA LEU A 373 -17.13 8.25 10.28
C LEU A 373 -18.26 7.27 10.01
N LEU A 374 -19.41 7.74 9.50
CA LEU A 374 -20.54 6.87 9.18
C LEU A 374 -20.18 5.88 8.07
N LEU A 375 -19.52 6.35 7.02
CA LEU A 375 -19.03 5.51 5.93
C LEU A 375 -17.99 4.50 6.41
N ALA A 376 -17.06 4.90 7.31
CA ALA A 376 -16.10 3.97 7.92
C ALA A 376 -16.80 2.87 8.73
N ARG A 377 -17.85 3.20 9.50
CA ARG A 377 -18.66 2.22 10.25
C ARG A 377 -19.34 1.21 9.34
N ILE A 378 -19.99 1.69 8.29
CA ILE A 378 -20.66 0.82 7.31
C ILE A 378 -19.64 -0.07 6.61
N SER A 379 -18.52 0.50 6.15
CA SER A 379 -17.50 -0.25 5.42
C SER A 379 -16.82 -1.33 6.29
N VAL A 380 -16.48 -1.04 7.55
CA VAL A 380 -15.89 -2.05 8.44
C VAL A 380 -16.88 -3.15 8.82
N MET A 381 -18.17 -2.82 8.95
CA MET A 381 -19.22 -3.83 9.17
C MET A 381 -19.36 -4.75 7.95
N LEU A 382 -19.34 -4.19 6.73
CA LEU A 382 -19.37 -4.99 5.50
C LEU A 382 -18.14 -5.91 5.38
N LEU A 383 -16.94 -5.42 5.74
CA LEU A 383 -15.73 -6.24 5.81
C LEU A 383 -15.89 -7.38 6.81
N ALA A 384 -16.34 -7.08 8.03
CA ALA A 384 -16.53 -8.08 9.08
C ALA A 384 -17.55 -9.15 8.68
N LEU A 385 -18.73 -8.74 8.19
CA LEU A 385 -19.76 -9.66 7.73
C LEU A 385 -19.32 -10.48 6.51
N GLY A 386 -18.60 -9.85 5.57
CA GLY A 386 -18.05 -10.53 4.41
C GLY A 386 -17.07 -11.63 4.81
N LEU A 387 -16.09 -11.33 5.69
CA LEU A 387 -15.12 -12.32 6.18
C LEU A 387 -15.79 -13.40 7.06
N PHE A 388 -16.77 -13.03 7.86
CA PHE A 388 -17.57 -14.00 8.63
C PHE A 388 -18.27 -15.00 7.69
N GLY A 389 -18.94 -14.48 6.67
CA GLY A 389 -19.57 -15.29 5.64
C GLY A 389 -18.57 -16.17 4.88
N ILE A 390 -17.40 -15.65 4.48
CA ILE A 390 -16.33 -16.42 3.83
C ILE A 390 -15.91 -17.59 4.72
N GLY A 391 -15.64 -17.34 6.01
CA GLY A 391 -15.20 -18.36 6.96
C GLY A 391 -16.23 -19.44 7.24
N LEU A 392 -17.53 -19.12 7.23
CA LEU A 392 -18.63 -20.06 7.49
C LEU A 392 -19.17 -20.73 6.23
N SER A 393 -18.85 -20.24 5.04
CA SER A 393 -19.43 -20.77 3.79
C SER A 393 -19.21 -22.27 3.64
N SER A 394 -20.29 -23.00 3.40
CA SER A 394 -20.29 -24.43 3.09
C SER A 394 -20.49 -24.73 1.61
N SER A 395 -20.90 -23.72 0.83
CA SER A 395 -21.17 -23.83 -0.60
C SER A 395 -20.72 -22.58 -1.35
N ILE A 396 -20.49 -22.69 -2.67
CA ILE A 396 -20.14 -21.55 -3.52
C ILE A 396 -21.27 -20.51 -3.55
N ASN A 397 -22.52 -20.96 -3.45
CA ASN A 397 -23.68 -20.07 -3.46
C ASN A 397 -23.72 -19.14 -2.22
N THR A 398 -23.17 -19.57 -1.08
CA THR A 398 -23.02 -18.73 0.12
C THR A 398 -21.73 -17.95 0.12
N LEU A 399 -20.68 -18.45 -0.56
CA LEU A 399 -19.41 -17.78 -0.69
C LEU A 399 -19.50 -16.50 -1.55
N ILE A 400 -20.17 -16.56 -2.71
CA ILE A 400 -20.27 -15.43 -3.63
C ILE A 400 -20.86 -14.18 -2.96
N PRO A 401 -22.02 -14.22 -2.30
CA PRO A 401 -22.54 -13.07 -1.55
C PRO A 401 -21.56 -12.55 -0.49
N SER A 402 -20.85 -13.45 0.18
CA SER A 402 -19.87 -13.08 1.20
C SER A 402 -18.67 -12.34 0.62
N LEU A 403 -18.17 -12.76 -0.56
CA LEU A 403 -17.12 -12.05 -1.31
C LEU A 403 -17.59 -10.66 -1.77
N LEU A 404 -18.86 -10.55 -2.21
CA LEU A 404 -19.43 -9.26 -2.61
C LEU A 404 -19.62 -8.32 -1.41
N LEU A 405 -20.06 -8.82 -0.25
CA LEU A 405 -20.10 -8.04 0.98
C LEU A 405 -18.71 -7.54 1.38
N HIS A 406 -17.72 -8.42 1.34
CA HIS A 406 -16.32 -8.05 1.61
C HIS A 406 -15.83 -6.97 0.65
N ALA A 407 -16.10 -7.10 -0.66
CA ALA A 407 -15.77 -6.10 -1.66
C ALA A 407 -16.47 -4.75 -1.40
N GLY A 408 -17.72 -4.78 -0.91
CA GLY A 408 -18.46 -3.59 -0.50
C GLY A 408 -17.78 -2.78 0.61
N GLY A 409 -17.02 -3.45 1.48
CA GLY A 409 -16.25 -2.83 2.54
C GLY A 409 -14.85 -2.34 2.13
N ALA A 410 -14.39 -2.57 0.90
CA ALA A 410 -13.02 -2.28 0.46
C ALA A 410 -12.61 -0.79 0.59
N GLY A 411 -13.57 0.14 0.63
CA GLY A 411 -13.34 1.56 0.85
C GLY A 411 -12.89 1.94 2.26
N PHE A 412 -12.98 1.04 3.24
CA PHE A 412 -12.71 1.34 4.65
C PHE A 412 -11.34 1.99 4.88
N VAL A 413 -10.27 1.42 4.33
CA VAL A 413 -8.90 1.93 4.52
C VAL A 413 -8.75 3.36 4.00
N LEU A 414 -9.34 3.68 2.84
CA LEU A 414 -9.30 5.02 2.25
C LEU A 414 -10.07 6.03 3.10
N ILE A 415 -11.28 5.65 3.54
CA ILE A 415 -12.13 6.49 4.39
C ILE A 415 -11.47 6.72 5.75
N ALA A 416 -10.92 5.66 6.37
CA ALA A 416 -10.23 5.73 7.65
C ALA A 416 -8.99 6.63 7.58
N ARG A 417 -8.22 6.60 6.47
CA ARG A 417 -7.11 7.53 6.22
C ARG A 417 -7.61 8.98 6.14
N GLY A 418 -8.68 9.23 5.39
CA GLY A 418 -9.29 10.56 5.29
C GLY A 418 -9.78 11.08 6.65
N LEU A 419 -10.48 10.23 7.40
CA LEU A 419 -11.01 10.55 8.73
C LEU A 419 -9.89 10.90 9.72
N ILE A 420 -8.86 10.05 9.82
CA ILE A 420 -7.75 10.26 10.77
C ILE A 420 -6.91 11.50 10.41
N THR A 421 -6.76 11.78 9.11
CA THR A 421 -6.07 12.99 8.62
C THR A 421 -6.87 14.25 8.95
N GLY A 422 -8.19 14.20 8.86
CA GLY A 422 -9.08 15.31 9.23
C GLY A 422 -9.09 15.62 10.74
N LEU A 423 -8.70 14.64 11.58
CA LEU A 423 -8.61 14.78 13.03
C LEU A 423 -7.22 15.22 13.52
N ALA A 424 -6.17 15.04 12.70
CA ALA A 424 -4.80 15.41 13.03
C ALA A 424 -4.53 16.90 12.72
N ARG A 425 -3.55 17.48 13.43
CA ARG A 425 -3.04 18.82 13.10
C ARG A 425 -2.16 18.75 11.85
N ARG A 426 -2.13 19.82 11.07
CA ARG A 426 -1.31 19.89 9.83
C ARG A 426 0.16 19.50 10.04
N GLU A 427 0.75 19.88 11.17
CA GLU A 427 2.13 19.57 11.54
C GLU A 427 2.37 18.07 11.85
N GLU A 428 1.33 17.36 12.24
CA GLU A 428 1.36 15.95 12.64
C GLU A 428 1.04 15.00 11.48
N THR A 429 0.49 15.54 10.39
CA THR A 429 -0.04 14.74 9.26
C THR A 429 1.03 13.83 8.64
N ALA A 430 2.24 14.33 8.39
CA ALA A 430 3.33 13.52 7.82
C ALA A 430 3.73 12.35 8.75
N ARG A 431 3.81 12.62 10.07
CA ARG A 431 4.12 11.58 11.07
C ARG A 431 3.00 10.54 11.18
N LEU A 432 1.76 10.99 11.06
CA LEU A 432 0.60 10.12 11.07
C LEU A 432 0.60 9.16 9.87
N TYR A 433 0.87 9.65 8.67
CA TYR A 433 1.00 8.77 7.49
C TYR A 433 2.11 7.74 7.65
N THR A 434 3.28 8.15 8.14
CA THR A 434 4.38 7.21 8.43
C THR A 434 3.96 6.13 9.42
N LEU A 435 3.18 6.49 10.44
CA LEU A 435 2.68 5.55 11.44
C LEU A 435 1.65 4.58 10.86
N ILE A 436 0.74 5.06 10.00
CA ILE A 436 -0.23 4.22 9.30
C ILE A 436 0.50 3.18 8.44
N GLU A 437 1.48 3.62 7.63
CA GLU A 437 2.27 2.70 6.79
C GLU A 437 3.06 1.69 7.61
N ALA A 438 3.69 2.11 8.72
CA ALA A 438 4.39 1.21 9.63
C ALA A 438 3.43 0.18 10.24
N THR A 439 2.24 0.61 10.66
CA THR A 439 1.20 -0.27 11.24
C THR A 439 0.71 -1.28 10.22
N GLN A 440 0.50 -0.87 8.96
CA GLN A 440 0.10 -1.76 7.88
C GLN A 440 1.23 -2.76 7.54
N SER A 441 2.49 -2.33 7.47
CA SER A 441 3.63 -3.21 7.22
C SER A 441 3.79 -4.28 8.30
N ILE A 442 3.65 -3.90 9.59
CA ILE A 442 3.66 -4.85 10.69
C ILE A 442 2.47 -5.82 10.58
N GLY A 443 1.30 -5.30 10.18
CA GLY A 443 0.11 -6.10 9.92
C GLY A 443 0.33 -7.15 8.84
N GLU A 444 0.94 -6.79 7.72
CA GLU A 444 1.23 -7.68 6.59
C GLU A 444 2.21 -8.80 6.97
N VAL A 445 3.31 -8.46 7.66
CA VAL A 445 4.28 -9.43 8.19
C VAL A 445 3.58 -10.40 9.15
N THR A 446 2.75 -9.88 10.05
CA THR A 446 2.01 -10.71 11.03
C THR A 446 0.96 -11.58 10.34
N ALA A 447 0.28 -11.05 9.32
CA ALA A 447 -0.75 -11.75 8.56
C ALA A 447 -0.24 -13.06 7.96
N SER A 448 0.96 -13.04 7.37
CA SER A 448 1.54 -14.21 6.73
C SER A 448 1.71 -15.37 7.72
N LEU A 449 2.27 -15.12 8.90
CA LEU A 449 2.44 -16.15 9.95
C LEU A 449 1.10 -16.55 10.57
N TYR A 450 0.25 -15.56 10.85
CA TYR A 450 -1.04 -15.80 11.45
C TYR A 450 -1.93 -16.70 10.57
N ILE A 451 -2.06 -16.38 9.28
CA ILE A 451 -2.88 -17.18 8.35
C ILE A 451 -2.28 -18.57 8.17
N THR A 452 -0.95 -18.65 7.99
CA THR A 452 -0.26 -19.94 7.84
C THR A 452 -0.54 -20.87 9.02
N ASN A 453 -0.37 -20.39 10.24
CA ASN A 453 -0.55 -21.22 11.43
C ASN A 453 -2.03 -21.57 11.68
N SER A 454 -2.93 -20.60 11.52
CA SER A 454 -4.37 -20.84 11.73
C SER A 454 -5.00 -21.71 10.66
N LEU A 455 -4.56 -21.59 9.38
CA LEU A 455 -5.00 -22.45 8.30
C LEU A 455 -4.47 -23.88 8.46
N ASN A 456 -3.19 -24.04 8.81
CA ASN A 456 -2.60 -25.35 9.10
C ASN A 456 -3.30 -26.05 10.26
N TRP A 457 -3.65 -25.33 11.31
CA TRP A 457 -4.42 -25.85 12.44
C TRP A 457 -5.84 -26.25 12.02
N GLY A 458 -6.50 -25.41 11.20
CA GLY A 458 -7.82 -25.70 10.64
C GLY A 458 -7.84 -26.92 9.72
N LEU A 459 -6.82 -27.06 8.86
CA LEU A 459 -6.65 -28.24 7.99
C LEU A 459 -6.52 -29.54 8.78
N GLY A 460 -5.93 -29.50 9.99
CA GLY A 460 -5.84 -30.66 10.86
C GLY A 460 -7.15 -31.12 11.45
N ARG A 461 -8.12 -30.21 11.58
CA ARG A 461 -9.44 -30.51 12.15
C ARG A 461 -10.52 -30.69 11.09
N GLY A 462 -10.33 -30.10 9.93
CA GLY A 462 -11.27 -30.18 8.83
C GLY A 462 -12.54 -29.37 9.05
N GLY A 463 -13.50 -29.50 8.14
CA GLY A 463 -14.81 -28.89 8.24
C GLY A 463 -14.77 -27.38 8.35
N LEU A 464 -15.53 -26.78 9.28
CA LEU A 464 -15.61 -25.34 9.47
C LEU A 464 -14.29 -24.70 9.97
N TRP A 465 -13.41 -25.48 10.58
CA TRP A 465 -12.15 -25.00 11.13
C TRP A 465 -11.16 -24.52 10.06
N ILE A 466 -11.31 -24.94 8.80
CA ILE A 466 -10.53 -24.43 7.67
C ILE A 466 -10.77 -22.93 7.47
N GLY A 467 -11.99 -22.42 7.82
CA GLY A 467 -12.34 -21.00 7.77
C GLY A 467 -11.86 -20.15 8.94
N LEU A 468 -11.19 -20.76 9.93
CA LEU A 468 -10.74 -20.10 11.16
C LEU A 468 -9.97 -18.77 10.95
N PRO A 469 -9.05 -18.66 9.99
CA PRO A 469 -8.35 -17.40 9.75
C PRO A 469 -9.29 -16.22 9.52
N TRP A 470 -10.29 -16.39 8.66
CA TRP A 470 -11.25 -15.35 8.31
C TRP A 470 -12.22 -15.05 9.45
N LEU A 471 -12.60 -16.06 10.25
CA LEU A 471 -13.48 -15.88 11.40
C LEU A 471 -12.81 -15.04 12.51
N ILE A 472 -11.53 -15.26 12.79
CA ILE A 472 -10.79 -14.46 13.78
C ILE A 472 -10.66 -13.01 13.32
N VAL A 473 -10.30 -12.77 12.05
CA VAL A 473 -10.20 -11.39 11.53
C VAL A 473 -11.56 -10.72 11.49
N SER A 474 -12.62 -11.45 11.13
CA SER A 474 -14.00 -10.96 11.19
C SER A 474 -14.36 -10.50 12.60
N PHE A 475 -14.04 -11.29 13.63
CA PHE A 475 -14.27 -10.93 15.03
C PHE A 475 -13.51 -9.66 15.43
N LEU A 476 -12.23 -9.55 15.05
CA LEU A 476 -11.43 -8.36 15.31
C LEU A 476 -12.00 -7.11 14.62
N LEU A 477 -12.44 -7.25 13.36
CA LEU A 477 -13.09 -6.14 12.64
C LEU A 477 -14.45 -5.78 13.25
N ALA A 478 -15.22 -6.75 13.77
CA ALA A 478 -16.46 -6.50 14.48
C ALA A 478 -16.20 -5.70 15.79
N LEU A 479 -15.12 -6.01 16.51
CA LEU A 479 -14.69 -5.20 17.67
C LEU A 479 -14.35 -3.77 17.26
N ILE A 480 -13.64 -3.59 16.13
CA ILE A 480 -13.35 -2.25 15.60
C ILE A 480 -14.64 -1.54 15.21
N ALA A 481 -15.60 -2.23 14.58
CA ALA A 481 -16.90 -1.67 14.23
C ALA A 481 -17.66 -1.20 15.47
N LEU A 482 -17.63 -1.99 16.56
CA LEU A 482 -18.22 -1.63 17.84
C LEU A 482 -17.58 -0.38 18.44
N VAL A 483 -16.25 -0.34 18.49
CA VAL A 483 -15.49 0.81 19.02
C VAL A 483 -15.74 2.07 18.19
N LEU A 484 -15.73 1.97 16.85
CA LEU A 484 -16.11 3.09 15.98
C LEU A 484 -17.59 3.49 16.17
N GLY A 485 -18.47 2.54 16.48
CA GLY A 485 -19.88 2.78 16.80
C GLY A 485 -20.06 3.71 18.00
N ILE A 486 -19.25 3.51 19.03
CA ILE A 486 -19.26 4.28 20.29
C ILE A 486 -18.54 5.63 20.12
N LEU A 487 -17.59 5.74 19.20
CA LEU A 487 -16.78 6.94 18.99
C LEU A 487 -17.66 8.12 18.59
N ARG A 488 -17.73 9.15 19.45
CA ARG A 488 -18.39 10.42 19.16
C ARG A 488 -17.33 11.46 18.82
N LEU A 489 -17.46 12.07 17.65
CA LEU A 489 -16.60 13.20 17.28
C LEU A 489 -17.13 14.48 17.96
N PRO A 490 -16.25 15.32 18.52
CA PRO A 490 -16.68 16.59 19.05
C PRO A 490 -17.30 17.45 17.95
N PRO A 491 -18.40 18.18 18.24
CA PRO A 491 -18.94 19.13 17.29
C PRO A 491 -17.85 20.17 16.99
N ARG A 492 -17.55 20.37 15.72
CA ARG A 492 -16.59 21.41 15.29
C ARG A 492 -17.15 22.75 15.73
N SER A 493 -16.46 23.49 16.60
CA SER A 493 -16.76 24.91 16.84
C SER A 493 -16.55 25.65 15.51
N GLU A 494 -17.61 26.14 14.93
CA GLU A 494 -17.64 26.97 13.70
C GLU A 494 -17.00 28.37 13.88
N ASN A 495 -16.37 28.62 15.01
CA ASN A 495 -15.76 29.88 15.37
C ASN A 495 -14.23 29.83 15.32
N ALA A 496 -13.67 29.79 14.09
CA ALA A 496 -12.41 30.47 13.86
C ALA A 496 -12.77 31.81 13.18
N PRO A 497 -12.61 32.97 13.84
CA PRO A 497 -12.86 34.24 13.21
C PRO A 497 -11.92 34.37 12.01
N SER A 498 -12.50 34.59 10.83
CA SER A 498 -11.80 35.17 9.70
C SER A 498 -11.16 36.47 10.20
N GLY A 499 -9.83 36.44 10.41
CA GLY A 499 -9.08 37.59 10.81
C GLY A 499 -9.41 38.75 9.87
N SER A 500 -10.11 39.73 10.40
CA SER A 500 -10.26 41.03 9.81
C SER A 500 -8.86 41.64 9.62
N THR A 501 -8.48 41.76 8.37
CA THR A 501 -7.42 42.69 7.93
C THR A 501 -7.80 44.09 8.33
N HIS A 502 -7.02 44.72 9.17
CA HIS A 502 -6.77 46.14 9.19
C HIS A 502 -5.32 46.38 8.86
#